data_ddaf7d8df0e40dcb417c9fa3c82739f0
#
_entry.id   ddaf7d8df0e40dcb417c9fa3c82739f0
#
_cell.length_a   1.000
_cell.length_b   1.000
_cell.length_c   1.000
_cell.angle_alpha   90.00
_cell.angle_beta   90.00
_cell.angle_gamma   90.00
#
_symmetry.space_group_name_H-M   'P 1'
#
loop_
_entity.id
_entity.type
_entity.pdbx_description
1 polymer ?
#
loop_
_entity_poly.entity_id
_entity_poly.type
_entity_poly.pdbx_seq_one_letter_code
_entity_poly.pdbx_strand_id
1 'polypeptide(L)'
;RAGRMVRWATGLDLLHESNPLLGFGLGRFGGAVAMQNKIIEQNEEFSYFYMDNYYLKTLVEMGYIGLIAFIILLVGMSLWCLRSIGRTKLCETDRTRVLAVSLFSGMCGVMVHCYFENIFEVPYMMAYFWSMAAAVMYLGYFRKKRR
;
A
#
# COMPACT_ATOMS: atom_id res chain seq x y z
N ARG A 1 -20.99 -13.75 12.07
CA ARG A 1 -20.12 -12.91 11.22
C ARG A 1 -19.14 -12.18 12.14
N ALA A 2 -17.89 -12.60 12.17
CA ALA A 2 -16.86 -11.85 12.89
C ALA A 2 -16.75 -10.44 12.27
N GLY A 3 -17.01 -9.41 13.07
CA GLY A 3 -16.90 -8.03 12.59
C GLY A 3 -15.45 -7.65 12.27
N ARG A 4 -15.25 -6.54 11.55
CA ARG A 4 -13.93 -5.99 11.19
C ARG A 4 -12.99 -5.90 12.40
N MET A 5 -13.50 -5.42 13.53
CA MET A 5 -12.73 -5.24 14.76
C MET A 5 -12.19 -6.56 15.33
N VAL A 6 -12.97 -7.64 15.24
CA VAL A 6 -12.52 -8.98 15.69
C VAL A 6 -11.36 -9.46 14.85
N ARG A 7 -11.42 -9.32 13.51
CA ARG A 7 -10.33 -9.67 12.60
C ARG A 7 -9.05 -8.87 12.88
N TRP A 8 -9.19 -7.59 13.20
CA TRP A 8 -8.06 -6.74 13.56
C TRP A 8 -7.44 -7.17 14.89
N ALA A 9 -8.25 -7.46 15.90
CA ALA A 9 -7.77 -7.97 17.18
C ALA A 9 -7.02 -9.29 17.01
N THR A 10 -7.60 -10.26 16.29
CA THR A 10 -6.91 -11.54 15.98
C THR A 10 -5.57 -11.32 15.30
N GLY A 11 -5.48 -10.38 14.36
CA GLY A 11 -4.20 -10.06 13.71
C GLY A 11 -3.15 -9.52 14.70
N LEU A 12 -3.56 -8.67 15.62
CA LEU A 12 -2.66 -8.14 16.66
C LEU A 12 -2.25 -9.22 17.67
N ASP A 13 -3.15 -10.13 18.04
CA ASP A 13 -2.85 -11.25 18.92
C ASP A 13 -1.80 -12.18 18.27
N LEU A 14 -1.98 -12.54 16.99
CA LEU A 14 -1.01 -13.30 16.22
C LEU A 14 0.36 -12.62 16.14
N LEU A 15 0.38 -11.29 15.99
CA LEU A 15 1.63 -10.52 16.00
C LEU A 15 2.35 -10.62 17.35
N HIS A 16 1.60 -10.55 18.47
CA HIS A 16 2.17 -10.63 19.82
C HIS A 16 2.65 -12.04 20.15
N GLU A 17 1.96 -13.08 19.69
CA GLU A 17 2.35 -14.48 19.87
C GLU A 17 3.55 -14.88 19.00
N SER A 18 3.77 -14.17 17.89
CA SER A 18 4.92 -14.34 17.02
C SER A 18 6.08 -13.40 17.41
N ASN A 19 6.86 -12.97 16.46
CA ASN A 19 7.88 -11.94 16.67
C ASN A 19 7.37 -10.55 16.25
N PRO A 20 7.02 -9.63 17.16
CA PRO A 20 6.46 -8.32 16.81
C PRO A 20 7.34 -7.48 15.89
N LEU A 21 8.66 -7.68 15.94
CA LEU A 21 9.60 -6.93 15.09
C LEU A 21 9.60 -7.43 13.64
N LEU A 22 9.57 -8.75 13.44
CA LEU A 22 9.70 -9.40 12.14
C LEU A 22 8.36 -9.89 11.58
N GLY A 23 7.33 -9.98 12.42
CA GLY A 23 5.99 -10.43 12.04
C GLY A 23 5.82 -11.95 11.97
N PHE A 24 4.63 -12.35 11.56
CA PHE A 24 4.20 -13.74 11.45
C PHE A 24 4.73 -14.43 10.17
N GLY A 25 5.16 -13.66 9.18
CA GLY A 25 5.68 -14.11 7.90
C GLY A 25 4.82 -13.67 6.70
N LEU A 26 5.50 -13.36 5.61
CA LEU A 26 4.86 -12.91 4.37
C LEU A 26 3.89 -13.93 3.79
N GLY A 27 2.73 -13.48 3.34
CA GLY A 27 1.70 -14.31 2.73
C GLY A 27 1.01 -15.28 3.71
N ARG A 28 1.18 -15.12 5.01
CA ARG A 28 0.65 -16.02 6.03
C ARG A 28 -0.60 -15.50 6.73
N PHE A 29 -1.01 -14.27 6.49
CA PHE A 29 -2.12 -13.64 7.19
C PHE A 29 -3.06 -12.88 6.24
N GLY A 30 -4.35 -13.17 6.32
CA GLY A 30 -5.44 -12.36 5.77
C GLY A 30 -5.40 -12.04 4.28
N GLY A 31 -4.66 -12.80 3.47
CA GLY A 31 -4.54 -12.60 2.05
C GLY A 31 -4.90 -13.83 1.23
N ALA A 32 -4.92 -13.70 -0.10
CA ALA A 32 -5.28 -14.79 -1.01
C ALA A 32 -4.36 -16.01 -0.83
N VAL A 33 -3.05 -15.79 -0.64
CA VAL A 33 -2.06 -16.86 -0.43
C VAL A 33 -2.30 -17.58 0.90
N ALA A 34 -2.54 -16.84 1.98
CA ALA A 34 -2.85 -17.43 3.29
C ALA A 34 -4.15 -18.23 3.26
N MET A 35 -5.17 -17.75 2.56
CA MET A 35 -6.44 -18.42 2.38
C MET A 35 -6.30 -19.72 1.56
N GLN A 36 -5.51 -19.68 0.48
CA GLN A 36 -5.28 -20.83 -0.38
C GLN A 36 -4.51 -21.94 0.33
N ASN A 37 -3.51 -21.59 1.13
CA ASN A 37 -2.64 -22.54 1.81
C ASN A 37 -3.15 -22.98 3.18
N LYS A 38 -4.29 -22.46 3.65
CA LYS A 38 -4.90 -22.81 4.95
C LYS A 38 -3.91 -22.75 6.12
N ILE A 39 -3.08 -21.70 6.15
CA ILE A 39 -1.95 -21.57 7.08
C ILE A 39 -2.39 -21.38 8.53
N ILE A 40 -3.57 -20.80 8.74
CA ILE A 40 -4.16 -20.66 10.08
C ILE A 40 -5.21 -21.74 10.24
N GLU A 41 -5.07 -22.56 11.27
CA GLU A 41 -6.08 -23.56 11.61
C GLU A 41 -7.41 -22.89 11.89
N GLN A 42 -8.47 -23.42 11.29
CA GLN A 42 -9.83 -22.94 11.51
C GLN A 42 -10.34 -23.46 12.84
N ASN A 43 -10.48 -22.60 13.81
CA ASN A 43 -11.42 -22.82 14.90
C ASN A 43 -12.82 -22.48 14.42
N GLU A 44 -13.87 -23.12 14.94
CA GLU A 44 -15.27 -22.91 14.54
C GLU A 44 -15.70 -21.43 14.57
N GLU A 45 -15.00 -20.59 15.32
CA GLU A 45 -15.21 -19.16 15.47
C GLU A 45 -14.54 -18.30 14.36
N PHE A 46 -13.51 -18.82 13.69
CA PHE A 46 -12.73 -18.15 12.66
C PHE A 46 -12.79 -18.92 11.32
N SER A 47 -13.86 -18.71 10.57
CA SER A 47 -13.83 -19.04 9.15
C SER A 47 -12.82 -18.15 8.42
N TYR A 48 -12.22 -18.63 7.32
CA TYR A 48 -11.33 -17.85 6.46
C TYR A 48 -11.81 -16.44 6.30
N PHE A 49 -10.95 -15.48 6.61
CA PHE A 49 -11.26 -14.08 6.39
C PHE A 49 -10.20 -13.46 5.50
N TYR A 50 -10.67 -12.55 4.67
CA TYR A 50 -9.83 -11.66 3.91
C TYR A 50 -9.60 -10.40 4.75
N MET A 51 -8.33 -10.00 4.93
CA MET A 51 -8.00 -8.80 5.69
C MET A 51 -8.41 -7.57 4.89
N ASP A 52 -9.17 -6.69 5.52
CA ASP A 52 -9.70 -5.47 4.92
C ASP A 52 -8.91 -4.20 5.33
N ASN A 53 -7.62 -4.37 5.63
CA ASN A 53 -6.69 -3.28 5.93
C ASN A 53 -5.27 -3.72 5.56
N TYR A 54 -4.73 -3.15 4.48
CA TYR A 54 -3.40 -3.52 3.99
C TYR A 54 -2.27 -3.14 4.95
N TYR A 55 -2.40 -2.02 5.67
CA TYR A 55 -1.39 -1.60 6.64
C TYR A 55 -1.32 -2.55 7.83
N LEU A 56 -2.47 -2.98 8.34
CA LEU A 56 -2.52 -3.96 9.42
C LEU A 56 -2.04 -5.32 8.95
N LYS A 57 -2.38 -5.74 7.74
CA LYS A 57 -1.83 -6.96 7.12
C LYS A 57 -0.31 -6.89 7.06
N THR A 58 0.24 -5.79 6.57
CA THR A 58 1.70 -5.58 6.49
C THR A 58 2.35 -5.63 7.88
N LEU A 59 1.70 -5.04 8.89
CA LEU A 59 2.17 -5.09 10.27
C LEU A 59 2.23 -6.54 10.79
N VAL A 60 1.16 -7.31 10.60
CA VAL A 60 1.10 -8.69 11.09
C VAL A 60 2.09 -9.60 10.36
N GLU A 61 2.22 -9.44 9.04
CA GLU A 61 3.11 -10.28 8.23
C GLU A 61 4.59 -9.92 8.36
N MET A 62 4.92 -8.63 8.42
CA MET A 62 6.30 -8.13 8.35
C MET A 62 6.77 -7.44 9.65
N GLY A 63 5.93 -7.38 10.66
CA GLY A 63 6.21 -6.74 11.93
C GLY A 63 6.35 -5.21 11.85
N TYR A 64 6.77 -4.62 12.96
CA TYR A 64 6.98 -3.17 13.04
C TYR A 64 8.06 -2.69 12.07
N ILE A 65 9.13 -3.45 11.87
CA ILE A 65 10.22 -3.08 10.95
C ILE A 65 9.68 -2.99 9.52
N GLY A 66 8.92 -3.99 9.08
CA GLY A 66 8.35 -4.00 7.72
C GLY A 66 7.33 -2.88 7.50
N LEU A 67 6.45 -2.64 8.47
CA LEU A 67 5.48 -1.54 8.37
C LEU A 67 6.18 -0.17 8.31
N ILE A 68 7.17 0.07 9.17
CA ILE A 68 7.92 1.34 9.17
C ILE A 68 8.64 1.53 7.83
N ALA A 69 9.32 0.51 7.32
CA ALA A 69 9.99 0.56 6.02
C ALA A 69 8.99 0.86 4.89
N PHE A 70 7.82 0.23 4.92
CA PHE A 70 6.76 0.47 3.94
C PHE A 70 6.23 1.90 4.01
N ILE A 71 5.98 2.44 5.20
CA ILE A 71 5.53 3.85 5.37
C ILE A 71 6.61 4.82 4.88
N ILE A 72 7.88 4.57 5.22
CA ILE A 72 9.00 5.40 4.74
C ILE A 72 9.05 5.41 3.20
N LEU A 73 8.86 4.25 2.57
CA LEU A 73 8.79 4.13 1.10
C LEU A 73 7.65 4.98 0.52
N LEU A 74 6.43 4.86 1.05
CA LEU A 74 5.26 5.60 0.57
C LEU A 74 5.44 7.11 0.76
N VAL A 75 5.92 7.54 1.93
CA VAL A 75 6.18 8.96 2.23
C VAL A 75 7.30 9.50 1.34
N GLY A 76 8.41 8.80 1.23
CA GLY A 76 9.54 9.20 0.39
C GLY A 76 9.13 9.35 -1.08
N MET A 77 8.39 8.38 -1.61
CA MET A 77 7.85 8.43 -2.97
C MET A 77 6.88 9.61 -3.14
N SER A 78 5.98 9.83 -2.18
CA SER A 78 5.02 10.95 -2.23
C SER A 78 5.74 12.29 -2.23
N LEU A 79 6.77 12.46 -1.40
CA LEU A 79 7.60 13.67 -1.38
C LEU A 79 8.33 13.89 -2.72
N TRP A 80 8.81 12.83 -3.36
CA TRP A 80 9.43 12.92 -4.69
C TRP A 80 8.42 13.29 -5.77
N CYS A 81 7.22 12.74 -5.74
CA CYS A 81 6.13 13.13 -6.63
C CYS A 81 5.76 14.61 -6.44
N LEU A 82 5.62 15.07 -5.21
CA LEU A 82 5.35 16.50 -4.92
C LEU A 82 6.46 17.42 -5.43
N ARG A 83 7.73 17.06 -5.23
CA ARG A 83 8.87 17.81 -5.79
C ARG A 83 8.85 17.82 -7.32
N SER A 84 8.48 16.68 -7.93
CA SER A 84 8.32 16.57 -9.38
C SER A 84 7.22 17.51 -9.90
N ILE A 85 6.06 17.52 -9.25
CA ILE A 85 4.96 18.44 -9.57
C ILE A 85 5.40 19.90 -9.42
N GLY A 86 6.16 20.23 -8.38
CA GLY A 86 6.72 21.56 -8.19
C GLY A 86 7.63 22.01 -9.34
N ARG A 87 8.38 21.09 -9.94
CA ARG A 87 9.26 21.35 -11.08
C ARG A 87 8.51 21.58 -12.40
N THR A 88 7.32 20.99 -12.57
CA THR A 88 6.51 21.22 -13.78
C THR A 88 6.09 22.68 -13.95
N LYS A 89 6.03 23.47 -12.85
CA LYS A 89 5.73 24.91 -12.90
C LYS A 89 6.74 25.72 -13.70
N LEU A 90 8.00 25.31 -13.71
CA LEU A 90 9.11 26.06 -14.33
C LEU A 90 9.24 25.75 -15.82
N CYS A 91 8.65 24.68 -16.31
CA CYS A 91 8.99 24.13 -17.62
C CYS A 91 7.87 24.12 -18.65
N GLU A 92 6.57 24.15 -18.28
CA GLU A 92 5.54 23.83 -19.29
C GLU A 92 4.10 24.25 -19.01
N THR A 93 3.29 24.04 -20.06
CA THR A 93 1.86 24.24 -20.21
C THR A 93 1.07 23.70 -19.00
N ASP A 94 0.02 24.38 -18.63
CA ASP A 94 -0.94 23.99 -17.57
C ASP A 94 -1.39 22.53 -17.63
N ARG A 95 -1.48 21.95 -18.84
CA ARG A 95 -1.89 20.54 -19.06
C ARG A 95 -0.96 19.52 -18.41
N THR A 96 0.37 19.71 -18.50
CA THR A 96 1.34 18.75 -17.91
C THR A 96 1.25 18.75 -16.39
N ARG A 97 1.09 19.93 -15.82
CA ARG A 97 0.93 20.08 -14.38
C ARG A 97 -0.40 19.49 -13.90
N VAL A 98 -1.50 19.76 -14.62
CA VAL A 98 -2.81 19.16 -14.32
C VAL A 98 -2.72 17.64 -14.34
N LEU A 99 -2.10 17.05 -15.39
CA LEU A 99 -1.91 15.60 -15.48
C LEU A 99 -1.10 15.07 -14.30
N ALA A 100 0.03 15.69 -13.93
CA ALA A 100 0.85 15.24 -12.81
C ALA A 100 0.11 15.31 -11.47
N VAL A 101 -0.67 16.38 -11.24
CA VAL A 101 -1.51 16.52 -10.05
C VAL A 101 -2.61 15.48 -10.01
N SER A 102 -3.29 15.23 -11.14
CA SER A 102 -4.37 14.22 -11.22
C SER A 102 -3.85 12.81 -10.92
N LEU A 103 -2.70 12.43 -11.50
CA LEU A 103 -2.06 11.14 -11.23
C LEU A 103 -1.67 11.00 -9.75
N PHE A 104 -1.09 12.04 -9.17
CA PHE A 104 -0.73 12.03 -7.75
C PHE A 104 -1.96 11.95 -6.83
N SER A 105 -3.04 12.64 -7.17
CA SER A 105 -4.31 12.55 -6.43
C SER A 105 -4.89 11.14 -6.48
N GLY A 106 -4.81 10.45 -7.63
CA GLY A 106 -5.17 9.04 -7.75
C GLY A 106 -4.35 8.14 -6.84
N MET A 107 -3.02 8.36 -6.76
CA MET A 107 -2.14 7.63 -5.83
C MET A 107 -2.53 7.86 -4.37
N CYS A 108 -2.85 9.10 -3.98
CA CYS A 108 -3.33 9.40 -2.63
C CYS A 108 -4.64 8.63 -2.34
N GLY A 109 -5.56 8.58 -3.31
CA GLY A 109 -6.78 7.79 -3.19
C GLY A 109 -6.50 6.30 -2.96
N VAL A 110 -5.55 5.70 -3.68
CA VAL A 110 -5.14 4.30 -3.46
C VAL A 110 -4.55 4.10 -2.07
N MET A 111 -3.68 5.00 -1.59
CA MET A 111 -3.11 4.92 -0.25
C MET A 111 -4.18 4.98 0.85
N VAL A 112 -5.18 5.84 0.69
CA VAL A 112 -6.33 5.89 1.61
C VAL A 112 -7.17 4.62 1.51
N HIS A 113 -7.38 4.10 0.30
CA HIS A 113 -8.14 2.87 0.07
C HIS A 113 -7.49 1.66 0.75
N CYS A 114 -6.16 1.60 0.82
CA CYS A 114 -5.41 0.56 1.55
C CYS A 114 -5.79 0.44 3.04
N TYR A 115 -6.37 1.48 3.63
CA TYR A 115 -6.89 1.42 5.00
C TYR A 115 -8.22 0.64 5.10
N PHE A 116 -9.00 0.61 4.02
CA PHE A 116 -10.33 -0.01 4.01
C PHE A 116 -10.34 -1.37 3.31
N GLU A 117 -9.35 -1.63 2.46
CA GLU A 117 -9.25 -2.82 1.63
C GLU A 117 -7.80 -3.25 1.41
N ASN A 118 -7.60 -4.53 1.09
CA ASN A 118 -6.28 -5.11 0.80
C ASN A 118 -5.89 -4.87 -0.68
N ILE A 119 -5.93 -3.60 -1.11
CA ILE A 119 -5.89 -3.22 -2.53
C ILE A 119 -4.55 -3.53 -3.21
N PHE A 120 -3.43 -3.47 -2.48
CA PHE A 120 -2.11 -3.77 -3.04
C PHE A 120 -1.83 -5.27 -3.24
N GLU A 121 -2.67 -6.14 -2.72
CA GLU A 121 -2.58 -7.55 -3.05
C GLU A 121 -3.11 -7.85 -4.45
N VAL A 122 -3.88 -6.92 -5.03
CA VAL A 122 -4.37 -7.03 -6.40
C VAL A 122 -3.27 -6.58 -7.37
N PRO A 123 -2.66 -7.48 -8.17
CA PRO A 123 -1.44 -7.20 -8.94
C PRO A 123 -1.57 -6.00 -9.89
N TYR A 124 -2.70 -5.85 -10.56
CA TYR A 124 -2.91 -4.74 -11.49
C TYR A 124 -3.04 -3.39 -10.75
N MET A 125 -3.60 -3.36 -9.54
CA MET A 125 -3.69 -2.12 -8.76
C MET A 125 -2.32 -1.65 -8.28
N MET A 126 -1.47 -2.59 -7.87
CA MET A 126 -0.08 -2.29 -7.54
C MET A 126 0.69 -1.78 -8.76
N ALA A 127 0.51 -2.43 -9.92
CA ALA A 127 1.14 -1.99 -11.17
C ALA A 127 0.70 -0.57 -11.57
N TYR A 128 -0.59 -0.26 -11.48
CA TYR A 128 -1.09 1.10 -11.74
C TYR A 128 -0.52 2.13 -10.79
N PHE A 129 -0.46 1.83 -9.49
CA PHE A 129 0.09 2.74 -8.49
C PHE A 129 1.54 3.12 -8.79
N TRP A 130 2.40 2.13 -9.02
CA TRP A 130 3.82 2.37 -9.36
C TRP A 130 4.00 3.05 -10.72
N SER A 131 3.15 2.72 -11.69
CA SER A 131 3.15 3.38 -13.00
C SER A 131 2.77 4.85 -12.92
N MET A 132 1.77 5.21 -12.10
CA MET A 132 1.40 6.59 -11.83
C MET A 132 2.56 7.35 -11.16
N ALA A 133 3.22 6.76 -10.18
CA ALA A 133 4.39 7.36 -9.53
C ALA A 133 5.52 7.62 -10.54
N ALA A 134 5.85 6.63 -11.36
CA ALA A 134 6.86 6.77 -12.42
C ALA A 134 6.50 7.85 -13.43
N ALA A 135 5.24 7.93 -13.85
CA ALA A 135 4.75 8.96 -14.78
C ALA A 135 4.89 10.36 -14.18
N VAL A 136 4.49 10.57 -12.91
CA VAL A 136 4.64 11.86 -12.23
C VAL A 136 6.11 12.27 -12.14
N MET A 137 7.00 11.33 -11.79
CA MET A 137 8.44 11.61 -11.72
C MET A 137 9.02 11.92 -13.10
N TYR A 138 8.63 11.19 -14.13
CA TYR A 138 9.07 11.45 -15.51
C TYR A 138 8.69 12.84 -15.98
N LEU A 139 7.45 13.27 -15.74
CA LEU A 139 6.96 14.59 -16.16
C LEU A 139 7.76 15.75 -15.54
N GLY A 140 8.23 15.61 -14.30
CA GLY A 140 8.97 16.67 -13.61
C GLY A 140 10.48 16.64 -13.79
N TYR A 141 11.08 15.45 -13.95
CA TYR A 141 12.54 15.31 -13.95
C TYR A 141 13.15 15.05 -15.33
N PHE A 142 12.48 14.27 -16.16
CA PHE A 142 13.07 13.73 -17.38
C PHE A 142 12.54 14.35 -18.67
N ARG A 143 11.38 14.99 -18.61
CA ARG A 143 10.84 15.63 -19.82
C ARG A 143 11.67 16.86 -20.19
N LYS A 144 12.46 16.72 -21.28
CA LYS A 144 13.21 17.84 -21.85
C LYS A 144 12.26 18.91 -22.35
N LYS A 145 12.54 20.19 -22.01
CA LYS A 145 11.90 21.36 -22.59
C LYS A 145 12.08 21.27 -24.12
N ARG A 146 10.99 21.11 -24.90
CA ARG A 146 11.05 21.37 -26.34
C ARG A 146 11.26 22.88 -26.48
N ARG A 147 12.48 23.25 -26.94
CA ARG A 147 12.78 24.60 -27.38
C ARG A 147 12.09 24.87 -28.71
#